data_7f2a8c8593023e7a57597733c98345f1
#
_entry.id   7f2a8c8593023e7a57597733c98345f1
#
_cell.length_a   1.000
_cell.length_b   1.000
_cell.length_c   1.000
_cell.angle_alpha   90.00
_cell.angle_beta   90.00
_cell.angle_gamma   90.00
#
_symmetry.space_group_name_H-M   'P 1'
#
loop_
_entity.id
_entity.type
_entity.pdbx_description
1 polymer ?
#
loop_
_entity_poly.entity_id
_entity_poly.type
_entity_poly.pdbx_seq_one_letter_code
_entity_poly.pdbx_strand_id
1 'polypeptide(L)'
;MRTICVKLTCFLLALFASSALMAEEKITSPNGQIKLTFSVSAQGEPVYELSYKDKVVIKPSKLGLELKDDPGLMTGFAIADVKTSAFDETWEPVWGEVKQIRNHYNEMAVTLKQEAQNRNIVIRFRVFDDGLGFRYEFPLQKNLNYFVIKEEHSQFAMTGDHTAFWIPGDYDTQEYDYTESKLSEIRGLMKGAITENSSQTQFSPTGVQ
;
A
#
# COMPACT_ATOMS: atom_id res chain seq x y z
N MET A 1 -60.15 -24.29 44.09
CA MET A 1 -58.75 -23.88 44.06
C MET A 1 -58.21 -24.23 42.65
N ARG A 2 -57.97 -23.23 41.79
CA ARG A 2 -57.47 -23.40 40.45
C ARG A 2 -55.99 -22.97 40.40
N THR A 3 -55.11 -23.90 40.17
CA THR A 3 -53.68 -23.67 40.07
C THR A 3 -53.36 -23.18 38.66
N ILE A 4 -52.88 -21.95 38.54
CA ILE A 4 -52.43 -21.34 37.25
C ILE A 4 -50.98 -21.74 37.06
N CYS A 5 -50.72 -22.54 36.00
CA CYS A 5 -49.38 -22.91 35.57
C CYS A 5 -48.85 -21.84 34.61
N VAL A 6 -47.93 -21.00 35.09
CA VAL A 6 -47.24 -19.99 34.25
C VAL A 6 -46.10 -20.69 33.47
N LYS A 7 -46.26 -20.83 32.17
CA LYS A 7 -45.17 -21.28 31.26
C LYS A 7 -44.24 -20.13 30.99
N LEU A 8 -43.06 -20.17 31.57
CA LEU A 8 -41.97 -19.24 31.30
C LEU A 8 -41.28 -19.67 30.00
N THR A 9 -41.56 -18.97 28.90
CA THR A 9 -40.91 -19.20 27.61
C THR A 9 -39.61 -18.38 27.59
N CYS A 10 -38.44 -19.02 27.78
CA CYS A 10 -37.15 -18.41 27.59
C CYS A 10 -36.91 -18.20 26.09
N PHE A 11 -36.93 -16.94 25.66
CA PHE A 11 -36.54 -16.53 24.31
C PHE A 11 -35.01 -16.39 24.28
N LEU A 12 -34.31 -17.39 23.76
CA LEU A 12 -32.87 -17.34 23.56
C LEU A 12 -32.62 -16.47 22.33
N LEU A 13 -32.22 -15.20 22.52
CA LEU A 13 -31.74 -14.33 21.48
C LEU A 13 -30.31 -14.78 21.12
N ALA A 14 -30.17 -15.58 20.07
CA ALA A 14 -28.87 -15.88 19.48
C ALA A 14 -28.35 -14.64 18.74
N LEU A 15 -27.44 -13.90 19.39
CA LEU A 15 -26.64 -12.87 18.71
C LEU A 15 -25.71 -13.57 17.70
N PHE A 16 -26.09 -13.60 16.43
CA PHE A 16 -25.17 -13.89 15.35
C PHE A 16 -24.23 -12.68 15.23
N ALA A 17 -23.06 -12.74 15.85
CA ALA A 17 -21.96 -11.89 15.52
C ALA A 17 -21.49 -12.29 14.11
N SER A 18 -21.99 -11.62 13.08
CA SER A 18 -21.42 -11.69 11.72
C SER A 18 -20.03 -11.09 11.81
N SER A 19 -19.01 -11.92 12.01
CA SER A 19 -17.65 -11.54 11.67
C SER A 19 -17.63 -11.32 10.14
N ALA A 20 -17.61 -10.07 9.72
CA ALA A 20 -17.35 -9.72 8.34
C ALA A 20 -15.98 -10.32 7.99
N LEU A 21 -16.00 -11.40 7.23
CA LEU A 21 -14.79 -12.00 6.67
C LEU A 21 -14.21 -10.94 5.74
N MET A 22 -13.11 -10.30 6.12
CA MET A 22 -12.41 -9.35 5.27
C MET A 22 -11.89 -10.13 4.07
N ALA A 23 -12.33 -9.78 2.88
CA ALA A 23 -11.84 -10.40 1.67
C ALA A 23 -10.33 -10.06 1.54
N GLU A 24 -9.50 -11.10 1.58
CA GLU A 24 -8.07 -11.01 1.33
C GLU A 24 -7.77 -11.50 -0.07
N GLU A 25 -7.06 -10.68 -0.84
CA GLU A 25 -6.57 -11.02 -2.17
C GLU A 25 -5.06 -11.31 -2.09
N LYS A 26 -4.62 -12.37 -2.75
CA LYS A 26 -3.24 -12.83 -2.66
C LYS A 26 -2.63 -13.07 -4.03
N ILE A 27 -1.37 -12.66 -4.17
CA ILE A 27 -0.56 -12.95 -5.35
C ILE A 27 0.87 -13.25 -4.93
N THR A 28 1.55 -14.10 -5.68
CA THR A 28 2.95 -14.46 -5.44
C THR A 28 3.82 -14.05 -6.61
N SER A 29 5.13 -13.93 -6.36
CA SER A 29 6.13 -13.86 -7.44
C SER A 29 6.11 -15.11 -8.30
N PRO A 30 6.67 -15.10 -9.53
CA PRO A 30 6.75 -16.27 -10.38
C PRO A 30 7.42 -17.48 -9.70
N ASN A 31 8.47 -17.25 -8.91
CA ASN A 31 9.15 -18.31 -8.14
C ASN A 31 8.45 -18.67 -6.80
N GLY A 32 7.34 -18.00 -6.46
CA GLY A 32 6.55 -18.24 -5.26
C GLY A 32 7.16 -17.78 -3.94
N GLN A 33 8.33 -17.13 -3.95
CA GLN A 33 9.03 -16.75 -2.72
C GLN A 33 8.53 -15.44 -2.10
N ILE A 34 8.07 -14.50 -2.91
CA ILE A 34 7.43 -13.26 -2.45
C ILE A 34 5.92 -13.44 -2.52
N LYS A 35 5.24 -13.09 -1.45
CA LYS A 35 3.78 -13.15 -1.34
C LYS A 35 3.26 -11.79 -0.90
N LEU A 36 2.36 -11.23 -1.70
CA LEU A 36 1.58 -10.05 -1.38
C LEU A 36 0.19 -10.48 -0.92
N THR A 37 -0.25 -9.95 0.20
CA THR A 37 -1.64 -10.02 0.66
C THR A 37 -2.21 -8.61 0.64
N PHE A 38 -3.37 -8.44 0.02
CA PHE A 38 -4.11 -7.18 -0.04
C PHE A 38 -5.47 -7.35 0.62
N SER A 39 -5.92 -6.36 1.35
CA SER A 39 -7.24 -6.35 1.98
C SER A 39 -7.78 -4.92 2.10
N VAL A 40 -9.06 -4.80 2.45
CA VAL A 40 -9.69 -3.53 2.82
C VAL A 40 -10.18 -3.64 4.25
N SER A 41 -9.79 -2.68 5.11
CA SER A 41 -10.18 -2.66 6.52
C SER A 41 -11.70 -2.44 6.70
N ALA A 42 -12.21 -2.63 7.90
CA ALA A 42 -13.61 -2.33 8.22
C ALA A 42 -14.00 -0.86 7.99
N GLN A 43 -13.03 0.05 7.99
CA GLN A 43 -13.21 1.47 7.66
C GLN A 43 -13.04 1.75 6.15
N GLY A 44 -12.83 0.72 5.34
CA GLY A 44 -12.58 0.85 3.92
C GLY A 44 -11.19 1.38 3.57
N GLU A 45 -10.18 1.12 4.41
CA GLU A 45 -8.79 1.49 4.15
C GLU A 45 -8.10 0.38 3.33
N PRO A 46 -7.47 0.68 2.20
CA PRO A 46 -6.63 -0.28 1.49
C PRO A 46 -5.38 -0.62 2.31
N VAL A 47 -5.11 -1.90 2.50
CA VAL A 47 -3.99 -2.41 3.30
C VAL A 47 -3.27 -3.51 2.53
N TYR A 48 -1.96 -3.51 2.55
CA TYR A 48 -1.14 -4.59 2.01
C TYR A 48 -0.12 -5.11 3.01
N GLU A 49 0.28 -6.35 2.84
CA GLU A 49 1.35 -7.01 3.59
C GLU A 49 2.25 -7.75 2.60
N LEU A 50 3.56 -7.77 2.85
CA LEU A 50 4.52 -8.49 2.03
C LEU A 50 5.31 -9.48 2.86
N SER A 51 5.43 -10.71 2.36
CA SER A 51 6.31 -11.72 2.94
C SER A 51 7.29 -12.26 1.91
N TYR A 52 8.48 -12.66 2.38
CA TYR A 52 9.51 -13.33 1.61
C TYR A 52 9.88 -14.64 2.31
N LYS A 53 9.77 -15.77 1.60
CA LYS A 53 9.96 -17.13 2.15
C LYS A 53 9.21 -17.32 3.47
N ASP A 54 7.93 -16.98 3.46
CA ASP A 54 6.99 -17.04 4.59
C ASP A 54 7.35 -16.18 5.82
N LYS A 55 8.33 -15.28 5.69
CA LYS A 55 8.64 -14.29 6.72
C LYS A 55 8.09 -12.93 6.30
N VAL A 56 7.31 -12.30 7.15
CA VAL A 56 6.82 -10.93 6.93
C VAL A 56 8.02 -9.99 6.84
N VAL A 57 8.09 -9.19 5.79
CA VAL A 57 9.09 -8.14 5.56
C VAL A 57 8.48 -6.74 5.61
N ILE A 58 7.23 -6.58 5.15
CA ILE A 58 6.41 -5.39 5.36
C ILE A 58 5.15 -5.82 6.09
N LYS A 59 4.94 -5.31 7.30
CA LYS A 59 3.73 -5.54 8.09
C LYS A 59 2.53 -4.86 7.45
N PRO A 60 1.27 -5.15 7.86
CA PRO A 60 0.10 -4.48 7.32
C PRO A 60 0.30 -2.98 7.23
N SER A 61 0.28 -2.47 6.01
CA SER A 61 0.63 -1.10 5.63
C SER A 61 -0.51 -0.49 4.81
N LYS A 62 -0.88 0.74 5.14
CA LYS A 62 -1.98 1.45 4.50
C LYS A 62 -1.52 2.08 3.19
N LEU A 63 -2.47 2.20 2.25
CA LEU A 63 -2.32 2.92 1.00
C LEU A 63 -3.41 3.99 0.90
N GLY A 64 -3.08 5.12 0.28
CA GLY A 64 -4.07 6.17 0.06
C GLY A 64 -3.46 7.51 -0.30
N LEU A 65 -4.34 8.42 -0.72
CA LEU A 65 -3.98 9.78 -1.12
C LEU A 65 -4.90 10.78 -0.43
N GLU A 66 -4.33 11.82 0.15
CA GLU A 66 -5.07 12.99 0.61
C GLU A 66 -5.28 13.95 -0.55
N LEU A 67 -6.51 14.38 -0.77
CA LEU A 67 -6.85 15.35 -1.79
C LEU A 67 -7.03 16.73 -1.15
N LYS A 68 -6.74 17.81 -1.92
CA LYS A 68 -6.73 19.18 -1.38
C LYS A 68 -8.15 19.67 -1.02
N ASP A 69 -9.08 19.52 -1.92
CA ASP A 69 -10.41 20.15 -1.81
C ASP A 69 -11.56 19.12 -1.96
N ASP A 70 -11.30 17.85 -1.69
CA ASP A 70 -12.22 16.73 -1.89
C ASP A 70 -11.99 15.68 -0.79
N PRO A 71 -12.99 14.85 -0.44
CA PRO A 71 -12.75 13.68 0.39
C PRO A 71 -11.60 12.83 -0.14
N GLY A 72 -10.65 12.50 0.74
CA GLY A 72 -9.44 11.75 0.38
C GLY A 72 -9.75 10.36 -0.17
N LEU A 73 -8.74 9.77 -0.80
CA LEU A 73 -8.74 8.41 -1.32
C LEU A 73 -8.04 7.47 -0.32
N MET A 74 -8.45 7.51 0.95
CA MET A 74 -7.84 6.76 2.04
C MET A 74 -8.79 5.76 2.70
N THR A 75 -10.10 6.03 2.70
CA THR A 75 -11.11 5.25 3.42
C THR A 75 -12.40 5.11 2.61
N GLY A 76 -13.32 4.29 3.10
CA GLY A 76 -14.65 4.12 2.49
C GLY A 76 -14.64 3.28 1.21
N PHE A 77 -13.58 2.52 0.99
CA PHE A 77 -13.46 1.62 -0.16
C PHE A 77 -14.04 0.24 0.13
N ALA A 78 -14.54 -0.37 -0.94
CA ALA A 78 -14.79 -1.80 -1.04
C ALA A 78 -14.10 -2.35 -2.29
N ILE A 79 -13.67 -3.61 -2.27
CA ILE A 79 -13.13 -4.29 -3.45
C ILE A 79 -14.30 -4.52 -4.42
N ALA A 80 -14.21 -3.94 -5.62
CA ALA A 80 -15.21 -4.09 -6.66
C ALA A 80 -14.83 -5.17 -7.69
N ASP A 81 -13.53 -5.32 -8.00
CA ASP A 81 -13.02 -6.32 -8.95
C ASP A 81 -11.54 -6.59 -8.69
N VAL A 82 -11.10 -7.80 -9.00
CA VAL A 82 -9.68 -8.19 -8.93
C VAL A 82 -9.31 -8.94 -10.20
N LYS A 83 -8.27 -8.48 -10.88
CA LYS A 83 -7.73 -9.13 -12.07
C LYS A 83 -6.29 -9.51 -11.85
N THR A 84 -5.93 -10.74 -12.22
CA THR A 84 -4.56 -11.22 -12.18
C THR A 84 -4.06 -11.56 -13.57
N SER A 85 -2.78 -11.35 -13.81
CA SER A 85 -2.09 -11.75 -15.03
C SER A 85 -0.63 -12.08 -14.74
N ALA A 86 0.04 -12.72 -15.70
CA ALA A 86 1.46 -12.98 -15.67
C ALA A 86 2.11 -12.39 -16.91
N PHE A 87 3.35 -11.94 -16.78
CA PHE A 87 4.13 -11.36 -17.86
C PHE A 87 5.56 -11.89 -17.83
N ASP A 88 6.10 -12.24 -18.99
CA ASP A 88 7.48 -12.69 -19.15
C ASP A 88 8.00 -12.28 -20.53
N GLU A 89 8.89 -11.31 -20.53
CA GLU A 89 9.51 -10.78 -21.74
C GLU A 89 10.98 -10.47 -21.45
N THR A 90 11.82 -10.68 -22.45
CA THR A 90 13.20 -10.22 -22.40
C THR A 90 13.42 -9.19 -23.48
N TRP A 91 13.98 -8.03 -23.12
CA TRP A 91 14.28 -6.93 -24.02
C TRP A 91 15.75 -6.54 -23.96
N GLU A 92 16.25 -5.91 -25.03
CA GLU A 92 17.62 -5.44 -25.11
C GLU A 92 17.62 -3.90 -25.06
N PRO A 93 18.30 -3.29 -24.08
CA PRO A 93 18.47 -1.85 -24.04
C PRO A 93 19.41 -1.40 -25.16
N VAL A 94 19.21 -0.16 -25.64
CA VAL A 94 20.06 0.42 -26.69
C VAL A 94 21.51 0.54 -26.23
N TRP A 95 21.72 0.80 -24.94
CA TRP A 95 23.02 0.87 -24.28
C TRP A 95 22.86 0.57 -22.80
N GLY A 96 23.94 0.20 -22.10
CA GLY A 96 23.92 -0.13 -20.69
C GLY A 96 24.89 -1.26 -20.35
N GLU A 97 25.00 -1.59 -19.10
CA GLU A 97 25.91 -2.64 -18.59
C GLU A 97 25.37 -4.05 -18.85
N VAL A 98 24.05 -4.19 -18.99
CA VAL A 98 23.37 -5.47 -19.18
C VAL A 98 22.78 -5.54 -20.57
N LYS A 99 23.13 -6.58 -21.31
CA LYS A 99 22.65 -6.79 -22.68
C LYS A 99 21.18 -7.20 -22.75
N GLN A 100 20.71 -7.99 -21.80
CA GLN A 100 19.36 -8.52 -21.79
C GLN A 100 18.72 -8.31 -20.41
N ILE A 101 17.55 -7.72 -20.39
CA ILE A 101 16.77 -7.48 -19.19
C ILE A 101 15.48 -8.28 -19.28
N ARG A 102 15.30 -9.23 -18.36
CA ARG A 102 14.06 -10.00 -18.25
C ARG A 102 13.05 -9.24 -17.39
N ASN A 103 11.89 -8.97 -17.95
CA ASN A 103 10.75 -8.40 -17.25
C ASN A 103 9.73 -9.52 -16.97
N HIS A 104 9.81 -10.12 -15.78
CA HIS A 104 9.05 -11.30 -15.40
C HIS A 104 8.37 -11.09 -14.07
N TYR A 105 7.04 -11.03 -14.08
CA TYR A 105 6.24 -10.76 -12.89
C TYR A 105 4.85 -11.39 -12.98
N ASN A 106 4.22 -11.55 -11.82
CA ASN A 106 2.78 -11.69 -11.70
C ASN A 106 2.16 -10.35 -11.31
N GLU A 107 1.02 -10.02 -11.90
CA GLU A 107 0.32 -8.76 -11.71
C GLU A 107 -1.05 -8.98 -11.10
N MET A 108 -1.42 -8.13 -10.13
CA MET A 108 -2.76 -8.06 -9.56
C MET A 108 -3.25 -6.61 -9.63
N ALA A 109 -4.37 -6.39 -10.30
CA ALA A 109 -5.05 -5.11 -10.37
C ALA A 109 -6.33 -5.17 -9.53
N VAL A 110 -6.37 -4.41 -8.43
CA VAL A 110 -7.51 -4.34 -7.53
C VAL A 110 -8.29 -3.06 -7.83
N THR A 111 -9.52 -3.20 -8.29
CA THR A 111 -10.45 -2.09 -8.45
C THR A 111 -11.16 -1.85 -7.13
N LEU A 112 -10.99 -0.67 -6.59
CA LEU A 112 -11.60 -0.20 -5.35
C LEU A 112 -12.69 0.81 -5.67
N LYS A 113 -13.87 0.63 -5.09
CA LYS A 113 -15.00 1.55 -5.22
C LYS A 113 -15.24 2.26 -3.89
N GLN A 114 -15.27 3.59 -3.95
CA GLN A 114 -15.69 4.44 -2.85
C GLN A 114 -17.16 4.81 -3.05
N GLU A 115 -18.05 4.09 -2.38
CA GLU A 115 -19.49 4.16 -2.64
C GLU A 115 -20.07 5.55 -2.39
N ALA A 116 -19.70 6.20 -1.30
CA ALA A 116 -20.26 7.52 -0.93
C ALA A 116 -19.97 8.61 -1.97
N GLN A 117 -18.84 8.55 -2.67
CA GLN A 117 -18.43 9.47 -3.72
C GLN A 117 -18.72 8.92 -5.12
N ASN A 118 -19.19 7.66 -5.21
CA ASN A 118 -19.43 6.93 -6.46
C ASN A 118 -18.24 7.05 -7.43
N ARG A 119 -17.05 6.70 -6.97
CA ARG A 119 -15.82 6.76 -7.75
C ARG A 119 -14.96 5.52 -7.53
N ASN A 120 -14.13 5.20 -8.51
CA ASN A 120 -13.24 4.05 -8.49
C ASN A 120 -11.78 4.49 -8.62
N ILE A 121 -10.90 3.72 -7.98
CA ILE A 121 -9.46 3.73 -8.26
C ILE A 121 -9.00 2.31 -8.49
N VAL A 122 -7.85 2.13 -9.13
CA VAL A 122 -7.21 0.82 -9.25
C VAL A 122 -5.85 0.91 -8.58
N ILE A 123 -5.54 -0.07 -7.73
CA ILE A 123 -4.17 -0.28 -7.24
C ILE A 123 -3.64 -1.49 -7.97
N ARG A 124 -2.56 -1.27 -8.73
CA ARG A 124 -1.91 -2.31 -9.51
C ARG A 124 -0.60 -2.70 -8.86
N PHE A 125 -0.46 -3.97 -8.54
CA PHE A 125 0.73 -4.57 -7.97
C PHE A 125 1.43 -5.46 -9.00
N ARG A 126 2.76 -5.37 -9.08
CA ARG A 126 3.61 -6.30 -9.83
C ARG A 126 4.58 -6.95 -8.87
N VAL A 127 4.51 -8.26 -8.78
CA VAL A 127 5.37 -9.04 -7.88
C VAL A 127 6.39 -9.77 -8.73
N PHE A 128 7.63 -9.33 -8.61
CA PHE A 128 8.81 -9.92 -9.24
C PHE A 128 9.46 -10.92 -8.29
N ASP A 129 10.43 -11.69 -8.79
CA ASP A 129 11.18 -12.64 -7.94
C ASP A 129 12.10 -11.96 -6.92
N ASP A 130 12.42 -10.70 -7.14
CA ASP A 130 13.30 -9.85 -6.34
C ASP A 130 12.62 -8.63 -5.70
N GLY A 131 11.32 -8.41 -5.94
CA GLY A 131 10.65 -7.25 -5.39
C GLY A 131 9.18 -7.08 -5.70
N LEU A 132 8.63 -5.99 -5.18
CA LEU A 132 7.28 -5.52 -5.39
C LEU A 132 7.30 -4.09 -5.92
N GLY A 133 6.53 -3.84 -6.98
CA GLY A 133 6.14 -2.50 -7.42
C GLY A 133 4.63 -2.33 -7.35
N PHE A 134 4.16 -1.13 -7.04
CA PHE A 134 2.74 -0.80 -7.17
C PHE A 134 2.54 0.62 -7.69
N ARG A 135 1.32 0.88 -8.18
CA ARG A 135 0.90 2.22 -8.59
C ARG A 135 -0.61 2.41 -8.41
N TYR A 136 -1.00 3.66 -8.24
CA TYR A 136 -2.38 4.07 -8.32
C TYR A 136 -2.75 4.39 -9.77
N GLU A 137 -3.93 3.94 -10.21
CA GLU A 137 -4.50 4.26 -11.50
C GLU A 137 -5.89 4.91 -11.30
N PHE A 138 -6.16 5.96 -12.04
CA PHE A 138 -7.42 6.72 -11.96
C PHE A 138 -8.16 6.57 -13.28
N PRO A 139 -9.10 5.59 -13.39
CA PRO A 139 -9.93 5.45 -14.57
C PRO A 139 -10.70 6.75 -14.84
N LEU A 140 -10.83 7.12 -16.12
CA LEU A 140 -11.60 8.31 -16.49
C LEU A 140 -13.06 8.17 -16.02
N GLN A 141 -13.50 9.10 -15.17
CA GLN A 141 -14.83 9.09 -14.56
C GLN A 141 -15.24 10.51 -14.16
N LYS A 142 -16.57 10.75 -14.09
CA LYS A 142 -17.10 12.08 -13.82
C LYS A 142 -16.69 12.64 -12.46
N ASN A 143 -16.67 11.78 -11.42
CA ASN A 143 -16.48 12.20 -10.03
C ASN A 143 -15.00 12.16 -9.57
N LEU A 144 -14.05 11.90 -10.48
CA LEU A 144 -12.61 11.96 -10.24
C LEU A 144 -11.88 12.27 -11.55
N ASN A 145 -12.24 13.40 -12.19
CA ASN A 145 -11.69 13.83 -13.46
C ASN A 145 -10.51 14.80 -13.31
N TYR A 146 -10.63 15.69 -12.34
CA TYR A 146 -9.57 16.64 -11.96
C TYR A 146 -9.49 16.70 -10.44
N PHE A 147 -8.29 16.53 -9.90
CA PHE A 147 -8.04 16.60 -8.46
C PHE A 147 -6.58 17.00 -8.20
N VAL A 148 -6.33 17.53 -7.03
CA VAL A 148 -4.98 17.88 -6.58
C VAL A 148 -4.65 16.97 -5.39
N ILE A 149 -3.58 16.18 -5.54
CA ILE A 149 -3.04 15.39 -4.44
C ILE A 149 -2.31 16.35 -3.50
N LYS A 150 -2.71 16.35 -2.24
CA LYS A 150 -2.07 17.12 -1.19
C LYS A 150 -0.92 16.32 -0.57
N GLU A 151 -1.16 15.03 -0.30
CA GLU A 151 -0.17 14.14 0.28
C GLU A 151 -0.43 12.68 -0.12
N GLU A 152 0.63 11.92 -0.35
CA GLU A 152 0.59 10.48 -0.52
C GLU A 152 0.84 9.78 0.82
N HIS A 153 -0.07 8.90 1.22
CA HIS A 153 -0.02 8.16 2.48
C HIS A 153 0.35 6.67 2.28
N SER A 154 1.19 6.37 1.29
CA SER A 154 1.72 5.01 1.10
C SER A 154 2.65 4.64 2.24
N GLN A 155 2.24 3.67 3.05
CA GLN A 155 2.96 3.23 4.23
C GLN A 155 3.83 2.01 3.92
N PHE A 156 5.01 1.94 4.55
CA PHE A 156 5.93 0.80 4.55
C PHE A 156 6.29 0.46 6.00
N ALA A 157 5.42 -0.32 6.67
CA ALA A 157 5.59 -0.68 8.07
C ALA A 157 6.63 -1.81 8.23
N MET A 158 7.88 -1.44 8.42
CA MET A 158 8.99 -2.38 8.56
C MET A 158 8.87 -3.25 9.81
N THR A 159 9.47 -4.44 9.79
CA THR A 159 9.40 -5.42 10.88
C THR A 159 10.28 -5.06 12.08
N GLY A 160 11.20 -4.13 11.93
CA GLY A 160 12.12 -3.69 12.99
C GLY A 160 12.77 -2.36 12.66
N ASP A 161 13.61 -1.89 13.58
CA ASP A 161 14.43 -0.70 13.39
C ASP A 161 15.71 -1.09 12.63
N HIS A 162 15.55 -1.27 11.31
CA HIS A 162 16.61 -1.72 10.44
C HIS A 162 17.66 -0.64 10.17
N THR A 163 18.85 -1.05 9.74
CA THR A 163 19.83 -0.14 9.17
C THR A 163 19.36 0.32 7.81
N ALA A 164 19.41 1.63 7.58
CA ALA A 164 19.06 2.28 6.32
C ALA A 164 20.28 3.03 5.77
N PHE A 165 20.40 3.06 4.46
CA PHE A 165 21.31 3.91 3.69
C PHE A 165 20.44 4.93 2.98
N TRP A 166 20.60 6.19 3.29
CA TRP A 166 19.68 7.22 2.83
C TRP A 166 20.39 8.54 2.52
N ILE A 167 19.76 9.36 1.71
CA ILE A 167 20.14 10.75 1.44
C ILE A 167 18.92 11.65 1.70
N PRO A 168 19.12 12.94 2.02
CA PRO A 168 18.02 13.91 2.04
C PRO A 168 17.37 14.04 0.66
N GLY A 169 16.04 14.24 0.62
CA GLY A 169 15.36 14.59 -0.62
C GLY A 169 15.72 16.01 -1.06
N ASP A 170 16.07 16.19 -2.34
CA ASP A 170 16.38 17.47 -2.94
C ASP A 170 15.73 17.57 -4.33
N TYR A 171 15.29 18.79 -4.70
CA TYR A 171 14.71 19.05 -6.01
C TYR A 171 15.74 19.16 -7.11
N ASP A 172 16.89 19.74 -6.81
CA ASP A 172 17.85 20.14 -7.83
C ASP A 172 18.94 19.10 -8.03
N THR A 173 19.32 18.41 -6.97
CA THR A 173 20.38 17.39 -7.01
C THR A 173 20.02 16.20 -6.09
N GLN A 174 20.63 15.05 -6.33
CA GLN A 174 20.64 13.91 -5.42
C GLN A 174 22.09 13.49 -5.13
N GLU A 175 22.98 14.46 -5.06
CA GLU A 175 24.43 14.26 -4.95
C GLU A 175 24.95 14.37 -3.52
N TYR A 176 24.11 14.00 -2.55
CA TYR A 176 24.54 13.88 -1.15
C TYR A 176 25.30 12.61 -0.89
N ASP A 177 26.21 12.64 0.05
CA ASP A 177 26.80 11.44 0.61
C ASP A 177 25.72 10.59 1.31
N TYR A 178 25.80 9.28 1.13
CA TYR A 178 24.90 8.37 1.84
C TYR A 178 25.18 8.39 3.33
N THR A 179 24.13 8.51 4.11
CA THR A 179 24.17 8.35 5.56
C THR A 179 23.66 6.96 5.92
N GLU A 180 24.43 6.24 6.76
CA GLU A 180 24.01 4.98 7.36
C GLU A 180 23.52 5.23 8.79
N SER A 181 22.30 4.79 9.09
CA SER A 181 21.70 4.90 10.43
C SER A 181 20.57 3.89 10.64
N LYS A 182 20.02 3.86 11.85
CA LYS A 182 18.75 3.20 12.09
C LYS A 182 17.60 4.03 11.50
N LEU A 183 16.50 3.36 11.10
CA LEU A 183 15.31 4.02 10.59
C LEU A 183 14.78 5.08 11.58
N SER A 184 14.78 4.76 12.87
CA SER A 184 14.32 5.68 13.94
C SER A 184 15.19 6.95 14.09
N GLU A 185 16.44 6.91 13.64
CA GLU A 185 17.41 8.02 13.80
C GLU A 185 17.36 9.00 12.63
N ILE A 186 16.83 8.60 11.45
CA ILE A 186 16.89 9.39 10.21
C ILE A 186 16.41 10.81 10.41
N ARG A 187 15.24 11.00 11.04
CA ARG A 187 14.67 12.34 11.25
C ARG A 187 15.58 13.27 12.06
N GLY A 188 16.26 12.72 13.06
CA GLY A 188 17.21 13.47 13.90
C GLY A 188 18.49 13.83 13.17
N LEU A 189 18.96 12.95 12.29
CA LEU A 189 20.23 13.12 11.55
C LEU A 189 20.07 13.97 10.29
N MET A 190 18.85 14.10 9.77
CA MET A 190 18.55 14.71 8.47
C MET A 190 19.16 16.10 8.31
N LYS A 191 19.12 16.96 9.35
CA LYS A 191 19.68 18.33 9.31
C LYS A 191 21.19 18.35 9.11
N GLY A 192 21.91 17.37 9.68
CA GLY A 192 23.35 17.25 9.53
C GLY A 192 23.80 16.66 8.18
N ALA A 193 22.89 15.98 7.48
CA ALA A 193 23.16 15.39 6.17
C ALA A 193 22.97 16.37 5.01
N ILE A 194 22.41 17.57 5.26
CA ILE A 194 22.21 18.61 4.25
C ILE A 194 23.50 19.41 4.10
N THR A 195 23.95 19.59 2.86
CA THR A 195 25.09 20.47 2.56
C THR A 195 24.64 21.93 2.35
N GLU A 196 25.57 22.90 2.53
CA GLU A 196 25.30 24.33 2.35
C GLU A 196 24.84 24.72 0.93
N ASN A 197 25.11 23.86 -0.05
CA ASN A 197 24.74 24.08 -1.46
C ASN A 197 23.34 23.55 -1.81
N SER A 198 22.65 22.90 -0.89
CA SER A 198 21.30 22.43 -1.13
C SER A 198 20.31 23.58 -0.99
N SER A 199 19.71 23.99 -2.10
CA SER A 199 18.84 25.17 -2.10
C SER A 199 17.45 24.89 -1.53
N GLN A 200 16.96 23.67 -1.53
CA GLN A 200 15.57 23.38 -1.17
C GLN A 200 15.33 21.92 -0.76
N THR A 201 15.90 21.50 0.33
CA THR A 201 15.59 20.19 0.87
C THR A 201 14.18 20.20 1.45
N GLN A 202 13.25 19.50 0.80
CA GLN A 202 11.93 19.30 1.36
C GLN A 202 11.88 17.99 2.13
N PHE A 203 11.66 18.11 3.42
CA PHE A 203 11.42 16.93 4.26
C PHE A 203 9.93 16.66 4.29
N SER A 204 9.52 15.50 3.84
CA SER A 204 8.20 15.00 4.21
C SER A 204 8.18 14.82 5.74
N PRO A 205 7.23 15.43 6.46
CA PRO A 205 7.14 15.26 7.90
C PRO A 205 6.82 13.81 8.30
N THR A 206 6.47 12.94 7.37
CA THR A 206 5.96 11.60 7.62
C THR A 206 6.77 10.46 7.01
N GLY A 207 7.81 10.71 6.20
CA GLY A 207 8.54 9.65 5.54
C GLY A 207 9.97 9.99 5.14
N VAL A 208 10.75 8.94 4.97
CA VAL A 208 12.03 8.93 4.26
C VAL A 208 11.68 8.90 2.77
N GLN A 209 12.18 9.87 2.03
CA GLN A 209 12.22 9.82 0.58
C GLN A 209 13.48 9.12 0.12
#